data_ca09508a8b8312e2b46ff9889c2bafc1
#
_entry.id   ca09508a8b8312e2b46ff9889c2bafc1
#
_cell.length_a   1.000
_cell.length_b   1.000
_cell.length_c   1.000
_cell.angle_alpha   90.00
_cell.angle_beta   90.00
_cell.angle_gamma   90.00
#
_symmetry.space_group_name_H-M   'P 1'
#
loop_
_entity.id
_entity.type
_entity.pdbx_description
1 polymer ?
#
loop_
_entity_poly.entity_id
_entity_poly.type
_entity_poly.pdbx_seq_one_letter_code
_entity_poly.pdbx_strand_id
1 'polypeptide(L)'
;MTSTLEPEDGASRPLLADQREARDASLTDDVAPPSAPDRESGTFTKNLGALEAFAIVISIVIGSGIFTSPGSIDTNVPSPGSALVVWLIGGVLAWTGASTMAELGTAIPGEGGVQPYLQYIFGDVFGFLAAWTWIVAVMPATLAILSIVFVESIYSSLGVTDQAGRIEHKLFSILILVVISVANSISTKASTRLNNFFVVTKFITIAAIVIAGIVVAILQATDPERDIGGRDWFKRSWFSDRVVTNPDGSKTDWTQLGEWEILGHYSAALYGALWAYSGWDKAIYISAELQSPACQLPLSINTAVPTIILCFITANAAYYILLPWNVVSTTDSVAVTAITRLLGRGFGIVAAILICLVVAGSLLGNSFVAGRMAVAAARLNWFPRIFALVGHIGLKPRSEDEPTPPRDEQTTPPTVRSDAPINAIILSAVLSALYILLGNFRALLTFNGLGEYSFFFLTVLGAIVLRFKEPDLRRPYKPFILVPIVFAVVSGFVVIRGAFFAPVLALVVIVVWIIGLGFYWVRKRLAARQI
;
A
#
# COMPACT_ATOMS: atom_id res chain seq x y z
N MET A 1 -41.15 35.72 -58.20
CA MET A 1 -40.05 34.91 -58.71
C MET A 1 -38.77 35.38 -58.07
N THR A 2 -38.44 34.84 -56.92
CA THR A 2 -37.18 35.09 -56.22
C THR A 2 -36.82 33.80 -55.49
N SER A 3 -35.82 33.12 -56.02
CA SER A 3 -35.19 31.94 -55.40
C SER A 3 -34.14 32.43 -54.43
N THR A 4 -34.25 32.11 -53.19
CA THR A 4 -33.24 32.28 -52.17
C THR A 4 -32.47 30.98 -52.02
N LEU A 5 -31.17 31.02 -52.25
CA LEU A 5 -30.20 29.99 -51.95
C LEU A 5 -29.79 30.09 -50.48
N GLU A 6 -29.94 29.02 -49.74
CA GLU A 6 -29.36 28.86 -48.41
C GLU A 6 -27.93 28.32 -48.54
N PRO A 7 -26.99 28.72 -47.66
CA PRO A 7 -25.63 28.17 -47.63
C PRO A 7 -25.59 26.87 -46.85
N GLU A 8 -24.90 25.84 -47.37
CA GLU A 8 -24.57 24.60 -46.70
C GLU A 8 -23.56 24.84 -45.57
N ASP A 9 -23.99 24.62 -44.35
CA ASP A 9 -23.12 24.56 -43.19
C ASP A 9 -22.57 23.13 -43.03
N GLY A 10 -21.29 22.93 -43.38
CA GLY A 10 -20.55 21.71 -43.21
C GLY A 10 -20.12 21.51 -41.76
N ALA A 11 -21.00 21.10 -40.88
CA ALA A 11 -20.68 20.68 -39.53
C ALA A 11 -20.40 19.18 -39.50
N SER A 12 -19.16 18.81 -39.15
CA SER A 12 -18.69 17.45 -38.95
C SER A 12 -19.54 16.71 -37.90
N ARG A 13 -20.26 15.66 -38.32
CA ARG A 13 -20.98 14.73 -37.46
C ARG A 13 -20.01 13.81 -36.73
N PRO A 14 -20.21 13.53 -35.43
CA PRO A 14 -19.41 12.56 -34.72
C PRO A 14 -19.66 11.13 -35.18
N LEU A 15 -18.63 10.33 -35.34
CA LEU A 15 -18.62 8.94 -35.80
C LEU A 15 -19.51 7.94 -35.03
N LEU A 16 -20.17 8.36 -33.96
CA LEU A 16 -21.11 7.54 -33.19
C LEU A 16 -22.58 7.61 -33.65
N ALA A 17 -22.92 8.50 -34.57
CA ALA A 17 -24.29 8.60 -35.10
C ALA A 17 -24.58 7.53 -36.17
N ASP A 18 -23.58 7.16 -36.99
CA ASP A 18 -23.75 6.18 -38.06
C ASP A 18 -23.96 4.74 -37.60
N GLN A 19 -23.60 4.41 -36.36
CA GLN A 19 -23.82 3.07 -35.78
C GLN A 19 -25.28 2.86 -35.26
N ARG A 20 -26.04 3.91 -35.06
CA ARG A 20 -27.46 3.79 -34.64
C ARG A 20 -28.40 3.63 -35.82
N GLU A 21 -28.17 4.32 -36.93
CA GLU A 21 -29.04 4.21 -38.11
C GLU A 21 -28.89 2.86 -38.85
N ALA A 22 -27.70 2.23 -38.80
CA ALA A 22 -27.50 0.89 -39.34
C ALA A 22 -28.16 -0.24 -38.52
N ARG A 23 -28.59 0.04 -37.30
CA ARG A 23 -29.26 -0.93 -36.41
C ARG A 23 -30.78 -0.94 -36.53
N ASP A 24 -31.40 0.16 -36.98
CA ASP A 24 -32.87 0.27 -37.13
C ASP A 24 -33.38 -0.23 -38.48
N ALA A 25 -32.48 -0.48 -39.44
CA ALA A 25 -32.90 -0.93 -40.80
C ALA A 25 -32.95 -2.47 -40.96
N SER A 26 -32.67 -3.27 -39.91
CA SER A 26 -32.65 -4.75 -40.00
C SER A 26 -33.67 -5.48 -39.09
N LEU A 27 -34.70 -4.80 -38.62
CA LEU A 27 -35.71 -5.40 -37.74
C LEU A 27 -37.05 -5.61 -38.48
N THR A 28 -37.13 -6.63 -39.31
CA THR A 28 -38.34 -7.42 -39.51
C THR A 28 -37.92 -8.86 -39.72
N ASP A 29 -38.12 -9.68 -38.75
CA ASP A 29 -38.69 -11.01 -38.67
C ASP A 29 -38.06 -11.87 -37.59
N ASP A 30 -38.95 -12.51 -36.83
CA ASP A 30 -38.73 -13.58 -35.84
C ASP A 30 -38.09 -13.22 -34.50
N VAL A 31 -38.95 -12.83 -33.57
CA VAL A 31 -38.61 -12.61 -32.15
C VAL A 31 -38.60 -13.95 -31.42
N ALA A 32 -37.37 -14.44 -31.14
CA ALA A 32 -37.13 -15.28 -29.98
C ALA A 32 -36.94 -14.38 -28.74
N PRO A 33 -37.41 -14.79 -27.52
CA PRO A 33 -37.31 -13.93 -26.34
C PRO A 33 -35.83 -13.61 -26.05
N PRO A 34 -35.50 -12.40 -25.60
CA PRO A 34 -34.11 -11.98 -25.38
C PRO A 34 -33.47 -12.89 -24.32
N SER A 35 -32.47 -13.63 -24.74
CA SER A 35 -31.51 -14.28 -23.84
C SER A 35 -30.97 -13.22 -22.90
N ALA A 36 -30.90 -13.52 -21.59
CA ALA A 36 -30.31 -12.65 -20.59
C ALA A 36 -28.93 -12.15 -21.06
N PRO A 37 -28.60 -10.88 -20.85
CA PRO A 37 -27.33 -10.33 -21.31
C PRO A 37 -26.20 -11.17 -20.76
N ASP A 38 -25.37 -11.67 -21.67
CA ASP A 38 -24.10 -12.30 -21.32
C ASP A 38 -23.39 -11.40 -20.33
N ARG A 39 -23.23 -11.88 -19.10
CA ARG A 39 -22.36 -11.26 -18.11
C ARG A 39 -20.97 -11.33 -18.68
N GLU A 40 -20.52 -10.25 -19.32
CA GLU A 40 -19.09 -10.04 -19.55
C GLU A 40 -18.38 -10.25 -18.23
N SER A 41 -17.66 -11.34 -18.15
CA SER A 41 -16.86 -11.71 -17.00
C SER A 41 -15.76 -10.66 -16.82
N GLY A 42 -15.97 -9.70 -15.90
CA GLY A 42 -14.90 -8.80 -15.54
C GLY A 42 -15.25 -7.37 -15.14
N THR A 43 -16.49 -6.91 -15.25
CA THR A 43 -16.83 -5.55 -14.81
C THR A 43 -17.28 -5.54 -13.34
N PHE A 44 -16.58 -4.75 -12.52
CA PHE A 44 -17.00 -4.50 -11.14
C PHE A 44 -18.31 -3.70 -11.11
N THR A 45 -19.22 -4.05 -10.20
CA THR A 45 -20.45 -3.28 -10.00
C THR A 45 -20.13 -1.94 -9.33
N LYS A 46 -20.54 -0.83 -9.94
CA LYS A 46 -20.33 0.54 -9.43
C LYS A 46 -21.28 0.85 -8.27
N ASN A 47 -20.96 0.39 -7.09
CA ASN A 47 -21.82 0.51 -5.90
C ASN A 47 -21.25 1.41 -4.80
N LEU A 48 -20.00 1.90 -4.92
CA LEU A 48 -19.35 2.66 -3.86
C LEU A 48 -19.61 4.16 -3.99
N GLY A 49 -20.08 4.78 -2.90
CA GLY A 49 -20.20 6.22 -2.74
C GLY A 49 -18.92 6.89 -2.22
N ALA A 50 -18.94 8.20 -2.01
CA ALA A 50 -17.79 8.96 -1.51
C ALA A 50 -17.42 8.59 -0.06
N LEU A 51 -18.42 8.29 0.78
CA LEU A 51 -18.19 7.93 2.19
C LEU A 51 -17.55 6.55 2.31
N GLU A 52 -18.01 5.59 1.51
CA GLU A 52 -17.41 4.26 1.45
C GLU A 52 -15.97 4.34 0.93
N ALA A 53 -15.72 5.15 -0.10
CA ALA A 53 -14.38 5.37 -0.62
C ALA A 53 -13.46 6.01 0.43
N PHE A 54 -13.92 7.04 1.16
CA PHE A 54 -13.22 7.65 2.28
C PHE A 54 -12.86 6.61 3.35
N ALA A 55 -13.85 5.80 3.77
CA ALA A 55 -13.63 4.77 4.80
C ALA A 55 -12.63 3.70 4.34
N ILE A 56 -12.68 3.30 3.06
CA ILE A 56 -11.75 2.34 2.47
C ILE A 56 -10.32 2.91 2.45
N VAL A 57 -10.13 4.16 2.02
CA VAL A 57 -8.81 4.81 1.99
C VAL A 57 -8.23 4.86 3.41
N ILE A 58 -9.00 5.33 4.40
CA ILE A 58 -8.57 5.33 5.81
C ILE A 58 -8.21 3.92 6.27
N SER A 59 -9.06 2.94 5.96
CA SER A 59 -8.83 1.56 6.37
C SER A 59 -7.55 0.96 5.78
N ILE A 60 -7.22 1.29 4.55
CA ILE A 60 -6.03 0.78 3.88
C ILE A 60 -4.78 1.47 4.41
N VAL A 61 -4.79 2.81 4.52
CA VAL A 61 -3.61 3.59 4.92
C VAL A 61 -3.33 3.47 6.41
N ILE A 62 -4.35 3.52 7.28
CA ILE A 62 -4.14 3.25 8.72
C ILE A 62 -3.89 1.75 8.90
N GLY A 63 -2.61 1.38 8.74
CA GLY A 63 -2.11 0.02 8.90
C GLY A 63 -1.30 -0.16 10.18
N SER A 64 -0.36 -1.10 10.12
CA SER A 64 0.60 -1.34 11.21
C SER A 64 1.63 -0.23 11.37
N GLY A 65 1.88 0.56 10.34
CA GLY A 65 2.98 1.53 10.28
C GLY A 65 2.98 2.56 11.40
N ILE A 66 1.81 3.01 11.86
CA ILE A 66 1.69 3.96 13.00
C ILE A 66 2.22 3.38 14.32
N PHE A 67 2.25 2.05 14.46
CA PHE A 67 2.72 1.36 15.66
C PHE A 67 4.19 0.92 15.56
N THR A 68 4.71 0.76 14.35
CA THR A 68 6.00 0.12 14.07
C THR A 68 7.06 1.08 13.53
N SER A 69 6.67 2.11 12.78
CA SER A 69 7.61 3.08 12.23
C SER A 69 8.17 4.10 13.24
N PRO A 70 7.51 4.41 14.38
CA PRO A 70 8.02 5.46 15.28
C PRO A 70 9.46 5.22 15.73
N GLY A 71 9.82 3.99 16.13
CA GLY A 71 11.19 3.64 16.52
C GLY A 71 12.20 3.78 15.37
N SER A 72 11.83 3.31 14.19
CA SER A 72 12.69 3.42 12.99
C SER A 72 12.91 4.87 12.56
N ILE A 73 11.89 5.73 12.68
CA ILE A 73 12.03 7.17 12.39
C ILE A 73 12.90 7.83 13.46
N ASP A 74 12.61 7.56 14.73
CA ASP A 74 13.31 8.17 15.87
C ASP A 74 14.81 7.85 15.91
N THR A 75 15.22 6.67 15.44
CA THR A 75 16.61 6.28 15.25
C THR A 75 17.36 7.17 14.23
N ASN A 76 16.64 7.73 13.28
CA ASN A 76 17.20 8.45 12.13
C ASN A 76 16.93 9.97 12.18
N VAL A 77 16.67 10.52 13.36
CA VAL A 77 16.47 11.96 13.56
C VAL A 77 17.10 12.43 14.88
N PRO A 78 17.59 13.69 14.95
CA PRO A 78 18.27 14.21 16.15
C PRO A 78 17.32 14.46 17.32
N SER A 79 16.03 14.68 17.07
CA SER A 79 15.09 15.15 18.08
C SER A 79 13.66 14.70 17.81
N PRO A 80 12.80 14.64 18.84
CA PRO A 80 11.38 14.35 18.69
C PRO A 80 10.63 15.31 17.77
N GLY A 81 10.96 16.61 17.83
CA GLY A 81 10.40 17.59 16.93
C GLY A 81 10.73 17.31 15.47
N SER A 82 11.98 16.94 15.18
CA SER A 82 12.40 16.48 13.85
C SER A 82 11.64 15.22 13.41
N ALA A 83 11.37 14.28 14.32
CA ALA A 83 10.54 13.12 14.02
C ALA A 83 9.11 13.51 13.59
N LEU A 84 8.46 14.43 14.32
CA LEU A 84 7.12 14.93 13.97
C LEU A 84 7.12 15.68 12.63
N VAL A 85 8.19 16.43 12.33
CA VAL A 85 8.36 17.07 11.01
C VAL A 85 8.48 16.03 9.91
N VAL A 86 9.23 14.92 10.12
CA VAL A 86 9.34 13.81 9.17
C VAL A 86 7.97 13.15 8.95
N TRP A 87 7.17 12.95 10.01
CA TRP A 87 5.80 12.46 9.88
C TRP A 87 4.93 13.40 9.04
N LEU A 88 5.02 14.72 9.26
CA LEU A 88 4.29 15.70 8.47
C LEU A 88 4.73 15.69 7.00
N ILE A 89 6.03 15.72 6.74
CA ILE A 89 6.58 15.69 5.37
C ILE A 89 6.17 14.41 4.65
N GLY A 90 6.30 13.25 5.30
CA GLY A 90 5.87 11.96 4.74
C GLY A 90 4.38 11.95 4.39
N GLY A 91 3.54 12.50 5.26
CA GLY A 91 2.10 12.61 5.02
C GLY A 91 1.75 13.57 3.88
N VAL A 92 2.37 14.75 3.83
CA VAL A 92 2.20 15.70 2.73
C VAL A 92 2.68 15.09 1.41
N LEU A 93 3.79 14.36 1.43
CA LEU A 93 4.29 13.67 0.25
C LEU A 93 3.30 12.59 -0.22
N ALA A 94 2.79 11.77 0.69
CA ALA A 94 1.75 10.79 0.37
C ALA A 94 0.50 11.45 -0.22
N TRP A 95 0.08 12.60 0.32
CA TRP A 95 -1.06 13.36 -0.20
C TRP A 95 -0.82 13.91 -1.60
N THR A 96 0.35 14.49 -1.85
CA THR A 96 0.72 15.01 -3.19
C THR A 96 0.82 13.88 -4.22
N GLY A 97 1.36 12.72 -3.82
CA GLY A 97 1.38 11.50 -4.65
C GLY A 97 -0.02 10.99 -4.96
N ALA A 98 -0.87 10.83 -3.93
CA ALA A 98 -2.25 10.39 -4.07
C ALA A 98 -3.08 11.30 -4.98
N SER A 99 -2.93 12.63 -4.83
CA SER A 99 -3.60 13.62 -5.69
C SER A 99 -3.16 13.51 -7.15
N THR A 100 -1.86 13.28 -7.40
CA THR A 100 -1.35 13.09 -8.76
C THR A 100 -1.84 11.77 -9.38
N MET A 101 -1.88 10.71 -8.58
CA MET A 101 -2.43 9.42 -9.03
C MET A 101 -3.93 9.52 -9.31
N ALA A 102 -4.69 10.34 -8.55
CA ALA A 102 -6.09 10.60 -8.84
C ALA A 102 -6.29 11.28 -10.20
N GLU A 103 -5.38 12.18 -10.62
CA GLU A 103 -5.38 12.74 -11.97
C GLU A 103 -5.24 11.64 -13.01
N LEU A 104 -4.24 10.76 -12.87
CA LEU A 104 -4.03 9.65 -13.81
C LEU A 104 -5.20 8.68 -13.80
N GLY A 105 -5.73 8.32 -12.61
CA GLY A 105 -6.87 7.40 -12.47
C GLY A 105 -8.19 7.93 -13.03
N THR A 106 -8.35 9.26 -13.13
CA THR A 106 -9.52 9.88 -13.76
C THR A 106 -9.32 10.16 -15.25
N ALA A 107 -8.08 10.24 -15.73
CA ALA A 107 -7.75 10.56 -17.12
C ALA A 107 -7.51 9.31 -17.99
N ILE A 108 -6.88 8.28 -17.44
CA ILE A 108 -6.54 7.05 -18.16
C ILE A 108 -7.51 5.95 -17.70
N PRO A 109 -8.45 5.52 -18.55
CA PRO A 109 -9.37 4.44 -18.20
C PRO A 109 -8.60 3.12 -18.11
N GLY A 110 -8.92 2.31 -17.12
CA GLY A 110 -8.33 0.98 -16.93
C GLY A 110 -8.35 0.55 -15.47
N GLU A 111 -8.24 -0.75 -15.27
CA GLU A 111 -8.06 -1.37 -13.95
C GLU A 111 -6.56 -1.47 -13.68
N GLY A 112 -6.14 -1.03 -12.52
CA GLY A 112 -4.75 -1.16 -12.08
C GLY A 112 -4.19 0.17 -11.55
N GLY A 113 -3.06 0.07 -10.88
CA GLY A 113 -2.39 1.22 -10.28
C GLY A 113 -1.30 1.80 -11.17
N VAL A 114 -0.07 1.73 -10.69
CA VAL A 114 1.13 2.29 -11.33
C VAL A 114 1.44 1.65 -12.70
N GLN A 115 1.19 0.34 -12.85
CA GLN A 115 1.62 -0.43 -14.02
C GLN A 115 0.98 0.03 -15.33
N PRO A 116 -0.36 0.17 -15.47
CA PRO A 116 -0.98 0.64 -16.70
C PRO A 116 -0.63 2.10 -17.02
N TYR A 117 -0.40 2.95 -16.03
CA TYR A 117 0.03 4.33 -16.26
C TYR A 117 1.43 4.38 -16.85
N LEU A 118 2.37 3.61 -16.30
CA LEU A 118 3.73 3.53 -16.84
C LEU A 118 3.75 2.86 -18.22
N GLN A 119 2.90 1.86 -18.45
CA GLN A 119 2.72 1.25 -19.76
C GLN A 119 2.21 2.27 -20.79
N TYR A 120 1.21 3.05 -20.44
CA TYR A 120 0.65 4.09 -21.33
C TYR A 120 1.65 5.18 -21.66
N ILE A 121 2.41 5.66 -20.67
CA ILE A 121 3.30 6.82 -20.80
C ILE A 121 4.65 6.44 -21.41
N PHE A 122 5.26 5.34 -20.96
CA PHE A 122 6.64 4.94 -21.28
C PHE A 122 6.73 3.62 -22.04
N GLY A 123 5.62 2.92 -22.24
CA GLY A 123 5.54 1.66 -23.00
C GLY A 123 5.64 0.40 -22.15
N ASP A 124 5.47 -0.75 -22.80
CA ASP A 124 5.29 -2.08 -22.19
C ASP A 124 6.40 -2.49 -21.23
N VAL A 125 7.64 -2.13 -21.50
CA VAL A 125 8.80 -2.49 -20.67
C VAL A 125 8.67 -1.88 -19.27
N PHE A 126 8.25 -0.61 -19.19
CA PHE A 126 8.10 0.08 -17.90
C PHE A 126 6.88 -0.43 -17.13
N GLY A 127 5.75 -0.69 -17.81
CA GLY A 127 4.59 -1.33 -17.19
C GLY A 127 4.92 -2.71 -16.64
N PHE A 128 5.61 -3.54 -17.44
CA PHE A 128 6.09 -4.84 -17.00
C PHE A 128 7.04 -4.74 -15.79
N LEU A 129 8.05 -3.85 -15.85
CA LEU A 129 9.04 -3.73 -14.78
C LEU A 129 8.41 -3.25 -13.47
N ALA A 130 7.40 -2.38 -13.54
CA ALA A 130 6.59 -2.02 -12.38
C ALA A 130 5.84 -3.23 -11.81
N ALA A 131 5.12 -3.98 -12.65
CA ALA A 131 4.42 -5.19 -12.22
C ALA A 131 5.38 -6.21 -11.60
N TRP A 132 6.53 -6.43 -12.23
CA TRP A 132 7.61 -7.30 -11.74
C TRP A 132 8.07 -6.87 -10.34
N THR A 133 8.36 -5.57 -10.16
CA THR A 133 8.84 -5.03 -8.88
C THR A 133 7.80 -5.22 -7.78
N TRP A 134 6.53 -4.97 -8.07
CA TRP A 134 5.46 -5.19 -7.09
C TRP A 134 5.32 -6.66 -6.71
N ILE A 135 5.34 -7.58 -7.68
CA ILE A 135 5.09 -9.01 -7.44
C ILE A 135 6.30 -9.69 -6.78
N VAL A 136 7.53 -9.33 -7.19
CA VAL A 136 8.73 -10.04 -6.75
C VAL A 136 9.42 -9.36 -5.56
N ALA A 137 9.31 -8.04 -5.41
CA ALA A 137 10.00 -7.28 -4.38
C ALA A 137 9.03 -6.64 -3.37
N VAL A 138 8.21 -5.68 -3.79
CA VAL A 138 7.44 -4.80 -2.90
C VAL A 138 6.42 -5.59 -2.07
N MET A 139 5.53 -6.35 -2.70
CA MET A 139 4.49 -7.09 -1.97
C MET A 139 5.06 -8.18 -1.06
N PRO A 140 6.03 -9.01 -1.50
CA PRO A 140 6.66 -9.98 -0.61
C PRO A 140 7.42 -9.33 0.56
N ALA A 141 8.12 -8.21 0.34
CA ALA A 141 8.77 -7.48 1.42
C ALA A 141 7.76 -6.90 2.41
N THR A 142 6.63 -6.35 1.90
CA THR A 142 5.51 -5.88 2.72
C THR A 142 4.97 -6.98 3.63
N LEU A 143 4.69 -8.16 3.07
CA LEU A 143 4.18 -9.30 3.85
C LEU A 143 5.21 -9.80 4.87
N ALA A 144 6.50 -9.81 4.51
CA ALA A 144 7.59 -10.15 5.41
C ALA A 144 7.67 -9.18 6.59
N ILE A 145 7.66 -7.86 6.32
CA ILE A 145 7.67 -6.81 7.35
C ILE A 145 6.50 -7.00 8.32
N LEU A 146 5.28 -7.14 7.79
CA LEU A 146 4.07 -7.30 8.62
C LEU A 146 4.15 -8.56 9.48
N SER A 147 4.69 -9.67 8.96
CA SER A 147 4.84 -10.91 9.70
C SER A 147 5.89 -10.80 10.82
N ILE A 148 7.01 -10.12 10.57
CA ILE A 148 8.04 -9.84 11.58
C ILE A 148 7.47 -8.97 12.69
N VAL A 149 6.76 -7.89 12.35
CA VAL A 149 6.15 -6.97 13.30
C VAL A 149 5.09 -7.64 14.17
N PHE A 150 4.30 -8.55 13.60
CA PHE A 150 3.32 -9.32 14.36
C PHE A 150 3.99 -10.08 15.50
N VAL A 151 5.07 -10.79 15.21
CA VAL A 151 5.81 -11.58 16.19
C VAL A 151 6.56 -10.68 17.19
N GLU A 152 7.17 -9.59 16.72
CA GLU A 152 7.85 -8.60 17.55
C GLU A 152 6.91 -8.00 18.61
N SER A 153 5.66 -7.73 18.23
CA SER A 153 4.64 -7.21 19.16
C SER A 153 4.35 -8.19 20.29
N ILE A 154 4.36 -9.50 20.03
CA ILE A 154 4.20 -10.55 21.05
C ILE A 154 5.41 -10.58 21.98
N TYR A 155 6.62 -10.65 21.43
CA TYR A 155 7.85 -10.71 22.22
C TYR A 155 8.01 -9.47 23.12
N SER A 156 7.73 -8.28 22.57
CA SER A 156 7.76 -7.03 23.32
C SER A 156 6.83 -7.03 24.52
N SER A 157 5.61 -7.60 24.41
CA SER A 157 4.67 -7.73 25.53
C SER A 157 5.16 -8.67 26.63
N LEU A 158 6.01 -9.62 26.29
CA LEU A 158 6.65 -10.55 27.20
C LEU A 158 7.93 -9.96 27.86
N GLY A 159 8.34 -8.76 27.43
CA GLY A 159 9.55 -8.08 27.90
C GLY A 159 10.84 -8.60 27.27
N VAL A 160 10.73 -9.29 26.14
CA VAL A 160 11.87 -9.83 25.37
C VAL A 160 12.12 -8.91 24.20
N THR A 161 13.22 -8.14 24.24
CA THR A 161 13.48 -7.06 23.28
C THR A 161 14.56 -7.36 22.26
N ASP A 162 15.36 -8.43 22.42
CA ASP A 162 16.53 -8.69 21.57
C ASP A 162 16.39 -10.00 20.78
N GLN A 163 15.35 -10.09 19.95
CA GLN A 163 15.02 -11.34 19.25
C GLN A 163 15.00 -11.23 17.71
N ALA A 164 15.08 -10.03 17.15
CA ALA A 164 14.86 -9.78 15.72
C ALA A 164 15.77 -10.57 14.74
N GLY A 165 16.94 -11.05 15.22
CA GLY A 165 17.86 -11.86 14.41
C GLY A 165 17.78 -13.37 14.67
N ARG A 166 17.03 -13.83 15.68
CA ARG A 166 17.00 -15.23 16.05
C ARG A 166 16.13 -16.06 15.10
N ILE A 167 16.55 -17.30 14.88
CA ILE A 167 15.86 -18.20 13.96
C ILE A 167 14.44 -18.50 14.41
N GLU A 168 14.20 -18.61 15.73
CA GLU A 168 12.87 -18.84 16.28
C GLU A 168 11.91 -17.73 15.91
N HIS A 169 12.32 -16.46 16.03
CA HIS A 169 11.53 -15.30 15.64
C HIS A 169 11.19 -15.35 14.15
N LYS A 170 12.15 -15.69 13.31
CA LYS A 170 11.94 -15.83 11.85
C LYS A 170 10.97 -16.96 11.51
N LEU A 171 11.08 -18.10 12.18
CA LEU A 171 10.20 -19.24 11.98
C LEU A 171 8.76 -18.92 12.42
N PHE A 172 8.56 -18.24 13.56
CA PHE A 172 7.22 -17.78 13.96
C PHE A 172 6.65 -16.77 12.98
N SER A 173 7.46 -15.87 12.44
CA SER A 173 7.02 -14.92 11.41
C SER A 173 6.56 -15.63 10.13
N ILE A 174 7.27 -16.68 9.71
CA ILE A 174 6.86 -17.52 8.57
C ILE A 174 5.59 -18.30 8.89
N LEU A 175 5.45 -18.81 10.10
CA LEU A 175 4.23 -19.49 10.52
C LEU A 175 2.99 -18.58 10.42
N ILE A 176 3.08 -17.35 10.94
CA ILE A 176 1.99 -16.35 10.85
C ILE A 176 1.68 -16.03 9.38
N LEU A 177 2.70 -15.82 8.56
CA LEU A 177 2.53 -15.60 7.12
C LEU A 177 1.76 -16.73 6.45
N VAL A 178 2.12 -17.99 6.73
CA VAL A 178 1.45 -19.17 6.17
C VAL A 178 0.01 -19.27 6.66
N VAL A 179 -0.25 -19.09 7.95
CA VAL A 179 -1.62 -19.14 8.53
C VAL A 179 -2.52 -18.12 7.85
N ILE A 180 -2.07 -16.88 7.70
CA ILE A 180 -2.85 -15.81 7.05
C ILE A 180 -3.02 -16.07 5.54
N SER A 181 -2.00 -16.59 4.87
CA SER A 181 -2.08 -16.95 3.45
C SER A 181 -3.09 -18.09 3.21
N VAL A 182 -3.11 -19.10 4.08
CA VAL A 182 -4.10 -20.18 4.05
C VAL A 182 -5.50 -19.64 4.33
N ALA A 183 -5.67 -18.77 5.34
CA ALA A 183 -6.96 -18.14 5.62
C ALA A 183 -7.51 -17.37 4.40
N ASN A 184 -6.64 -16.68 3.70
CA ASN A 184 -6.97 -15.94 2.47
C ASN A 184 -7.37 -16.86 1.29
N SER A 185 -6.84 -18.09 1.30
CA SER A 185 -7.14 -19.10 0.26
C SER A 185 -8.50 -19.77 0.45
N ILE A 186 -9.06 -19.79 1.67
CA ILE A 186 -10.27 -20.54 2.00
C ILE A 186 -11.55 -19.79 1.63
N SER A 187 -11.66 -18.49 1.95
CA SER A 187 -12.91 -17.74 1.69
C SER A 187 -12.72 -16.23 1.62
N THR A 188 -13.04 -15.66 0.46
CA THR A 188 -13.06 -14.22 0.21
C THR A 188 -14.12 -13.50 1.07
N LYS A 189 -15.31 -14.10 1.26
CA LYS A 189 -16.40 -13.49 2.06
C LYS A 189 -16.07 -13.42 3.55
N ALA A 190 -15.46 -14.47 4.11
CA ALA A 190 -15.01 -14.46 5.51
C ALA A 190 -13.90 -13.42 5.72
N SER A 191 -12.97 -13.31 4.77
CA SER A 191 -11.89 -12.33 4.76
C SER A 191 -12.43 -10.90 4.82
N THR A 192 -13.46 -10.56 4.05
CA THR A 192 -14.06 -9.20 4.05
C THR A 192 -14.73 -8.86 5.38
N ARG A 193 -15.47 -9.79 6.00
CA ARG A 193 -16.08 -9.57 7.32
C ARG A 193 -15.03 -9.37 8.41
N LEU A 194 -13.97 -10.17 8.37
CA LEU A 194 -12.86 -10.08 9.30
C LEU A 194 -12.11 -8.74 9.13
N ASN A 195 -11.97 -8.24 7.90
CA ASN A 195 -11.37 -6.94 7.63
C ASN A 195 -12.13 -5.80 8.31
N ASN A 196 -13.47 -5.78 8.28
CA ASN A 196 -14.26 -4.75 8.97
C ASN A 196 -14.03 -4.74 10.48
N PHE A 197 -13.92 -5.92 11.10
CA PHE A 197 -13.55 -6.04 12.52
C PHE A 197 -12.17 -5.43 12.79
N PHE A 198 -11.19 -5.73 11.96
CA PHE A 198 -9.83 -5.17 12.09
C PHE A 198 -9.81 -3.65 11.93
N VAL A 199 -10.65 -3.07 11.07
CA VAL A 199 -10.76 -1.61 10.90
C VAL A 199 -11.21 -0.93 12.19
N VAL A 200 -12.25 -1.44 12.82
CA VAL A 200 -12.73 -0.90 14.10
C VAL A 200 -11.64 -0.99 15.19
N THR A 201 -10.92 -2.10 15.23
CA THR A 201 -9.80 -2.30 16.17
C THR A 201 -8.70 -1.26 15.98
N LYS A 202 -8.38 -0.88 14.72
CA LYS A 202 -7.38 0.16 14.41
C LYS A 202 -7.73 1.50 15.07
N PHE A 203 -8.96 1.97 14.87
CA PHE A 203 -9.41 3.24 15.42
C PHE A 203 -9.45 3.24 16.96
N ILE A 204 -9.93 2.15 17.56
CA ILE A 204 -9.95 2.00 19.02
C ILE A 204 -8.52 2.06 19.57
N THR A 205 -7.57 1.38 18.95
CA THR A 205 -6.18 1.35 19.41
C THR A 205 -5.52 2.73 19.32
N ILE A 206 -5.70 3.44 18.20
CA ILE A 206 -5.16 4.81 18.05
C ILE A 206 -5.79 5.76 19.04
N ALA A 207 -7.11 5.74 19.19
CA ALA A 207 -7.82 6.58 20.13
C ALA A 207 -7.36 6.34 21.57
N ALA A 208 -7.16 5.08 21.98
CA ALA A 208 -6.66 4.72 23.30
C ALA A 208 -5.27 5.31 23.58
N ILE A 209 -4.35 5.26 22.60
CA ILE A 209 -3.00 5.83 22.71
C ILE A 209 -3.05 7.36 22.86
N VAL A 210 -3.85 8.03 22.01
CA VAL A 210 -3.98 9.49 22.04
C VAL A 210 -4.61 9.95 23.36
N ILE A 211 -5.67 9.27 23.82
CA ILE A 211 -6.32 9.56 25.12
C ILE A 211 -5.33 9.34 26.26
N ALA A 212 -4.57 8.25 26.26
CA ALA A 212 -3.54 8.01 27.29
C ALA A 212 -2.50 9.13 27.32
N GLY A 213 -2.02 9.58 26.14
CA GLY A 213 -1.10 10.72 26.04
C GLY A 213 -1.68 12.02 26.61
N ILE A 214 -2.95 12.33 26.27
CA ILE A 214 -3.64 13.52 26.79
C ILE A 214 -3.81 13.42 28.31
N VAL A 215 -4.23 12.28 28.83
CA VAL A 215 -4.40 12.07 30.27
C VAL A 215 -3.08 12.26 31.02
N VAL A 216 -1.99 11.67 30.52
CA VAL A 216 -0.65 11.84 31.13
C VAL A 216 -0.21 13.30 31.06
N ALA A 217 -0.41 13.98 29.94
CA ALA A 217 -0.06 15.39 29.81
C ALA A 217 -0.84 16.28 30.81
N ILE A 218 -2.13 16.04 31.00
CA ILE A 218 -2.96 16.77 31.99
C ILE A 218 -2.46 16.48 33.40
N LEU A 219 -2.23 15.21 33.76
CA LEU A 219 -1.77 14.83 35.09
C LEU A 219 -0.39 15.42 35.42
N GLN A 220 0.53 15.49 34.46
CA GLN A 220 1.84 16.12 34.66
C GLN A 220 1.77 17.65 34.68
N ALA A 221 0.81 18.26 33.96
CA ALA A 221 0.58 19.70 34.02
C ALA A 221 0.01 20.14 35.40
N THR A 222 -0.78 19.27 36.04
CA THR A 222 -1.31 19.54 37.39
C THR A 222 -0.32 19.21 38.50
N ASP A 223 0.52 18.20 38.34
CA ASP A 223 1.54 17.77 39.30
C ASP A 223 2.83 17.35 38.54
N PRO A 224 3.79 18.30 38.32
CA PRO A 224 5.02 18.02 37.62
C PRO A 224 5.95 17.00 38.29
N GLU A 225 5.80 16.75 39.58
CA GLU A 225 6.61 15.75 40.32
C GLU A 225 6.07 14.33 40.18
N ARG A 226 4.89 14.16 39.64
CA ARG A 226 4.25 12.85 39.49
C ARG A 226 5.05 11.95 38.52
N ASP A 227 5.42 10.79 39.01
CA ASP A 227 6.20 9.81 38.26
C ASP A 227 5.28 8.95 37.36
N ILE A 228 4.83 9.52 36.24
CA ILE A 228 3.96 8.87 35.28
C ILE A 228 4.43 9.25 33.86
N GLY A 229 4.52 8.28 32.94
CA GLY A 229 4.91 8.54 31.55
C GLY A 229 6.36 9.03 31.38
N GLY A 230 6.62 9.72 30.27
CA GLY A 230 7.87 10.41 30.01
C GLY A 230 7.88 11.81 30.62
N ARG A 231 9.06 12.28 31.03
CA ARG A 231 9.21 13.65 31.60
C ARG A 231 9.98 14.58 30.68
N ASP A 232 10.50 14.07 29.57
CA ASP A 232 11.35 14.84 28.66
C ASP A 232 10.56 15.92 27.91
N TRP A 233 9.29 15.67 27.56
CA TRP A 233 8.45 16.49 26.72
C TRP A 233 8.19 17.90 27.28
N PHE A 234 8.23 18.12 28.58
CA PHE A 234 8.10 19.43 29.22
C PHE A 234 9.40 19.95 29.84
N LYS A 235 10.43 19.09 30.00
CA LYS A 235 11.75 19.47 30.56
C LYS A 235 12.75 19.87 29.51
N ARG A 236 12.59 19.40 28.27
CA ARG A 236 13.52 19.63 27.15
C ARG A 236 12.81 20.28 25.98
N SER A 237 13.55 21.06 25.18
CA SER A 237 13.03 21.52 23.90
C SER A 237 12.83 20.35 22.94
N TRP A 238 11.70 20.31 22.26
CA TRP A 238 11.36 19.28 21.27
C TRP A 238 12.34 19.21 20.10
N PHE A 239 13.08 20.30 19.86
CA PHE A 239 14.07 20.39 18.77
C PHE A 239 15.52 20.37 19.29
N SER A 240 15.76 20.04 20.56
CA SER A 240 17.11 19.87 21.06
C SER A 240 17.71 18.56 20.60
N ASP A 241 18.94 18.63 20.07
CA ASP A 241 19.70 17.46 19.66
C ASP A 241 20.00 16.54 20.85
N ARG A 242 20.00 15.25 20.59
CA ARG A 242 20.31 14.22 21.58
C ARG A 242 21.16 13.12 20.96
N VAL A 243 21.89 12.41 21.78
CA VAL A 243 22.50 11.15 21.40
C VAL A 243 21.40 10.09 21.30
N VAL A 244 21.24 9.52 20.13
CA VAL A 244 20.23 8.49 19.87
C VAL A 244 20.83 7.11 20.07
N THR A 245 20.15 6.26 20.85
CA THR A 245 20.55 4.87 21.04
C THR A 245 19.81 4.00 20.04
N ASN A 246 20.56 3.21 19.27
CA ASN A 246 20.01 2.26 18.31
C ASN A 246 19.56 0.95 19.01
N PRO A 247 18.75 0.10 18.37
CA PRO A 247 18.32 -1.17 18.96
C PRO A 247 19.47 -2.15 19.25
N ASP A 248 20.58 -2.04 18.50
CA ASP A 248 21.80 -2.84 18.70
C ASP A 248 22.68 -2.31 19.85
N GLY A 249 22.24 -1.23 20.53
CA GLY A 249 22.98 -0.57 21.60
C GLY A 249 24.03 0.43 21.13
N SER A 250 24.28 0.55 19.83
CA SER A 250 25.15 1.59 19.27
C SER A 250 24.53 2.98 19.48
N LYS A 251 25.36 4.01 19.51
CA LYS A 251 24.95 5.39 19.74
C LYS A 251 25.30 6.26 18.54
N THR A 252 24.34 7.04 18.09
CA THR A 252 24.52 8.05 17.04
C THR A 252 24.61 9.42 17.68
N ASP A 253 25.77 10.05 17.56
CA ASP A 253 25.99 11.44 18.00
C ASP A 253 25.83 12.37 16.78
N TRP A 254 24.75 13.11 16.74
CA TRP A 254 24.38 13.98 15.62
C TRP A 254 25.34 15.16 15.43
N THR A 255 26.08 15.55 16.46
CA THR A 255 27.04 16.66 16.37
C THR A 255 28.32 16.28 15.61
N GLN A 256 28.57 15.00 15.41
CA GLN A 256 29.75 14.47 14.73
C GLN A 256 29.47 14.03 13.29
N LEU A 257 28.21 14.00 12.87
CA LEU A 257 27.81 13.58 11.52
C LEU A 257 28.02 14.70 10.50
N GLY A 258 28.54 14.36 9.33
CA GLY A 258 28.57 15.25 8.18
C GLY A 258 27.17 15.53 7.61
N GLU A 259 26.98 16.69 6.95
CA GLU A 259 25.69 17.07 6.37
C GLU A 259 25.14 15.99 5.42
N TRP A 260 26.03 15.35 4.65
CA TRP A 260 25.64 14.28 3.73
C TRP A 260 25.15 13.02 4.44
N GLU A 261 25.71 12.68 5.60
CA GLU A 261 25.25 11.57 6.45
C GLU A 261 23.90 11.89 7.09
N ILE A 262 23.74 13.11 7.61
CA ILE A 262 22.48 13.61 8.16
C ILE A 262 21.36 13.49 7.12
N LEU A 263 21.58 13.90 5.87
CA LEU A 263 20.61 13.74 4.78
C LEU A 263 20.30 12.25 4.50
N GLY A 264 21.28 11.35 4.70
CA GLY A 264 21.05 9.91 4.59
C GLY A 264 20.12 9.38 5.67
N HIS A 265 20.33 9.79 6.90
CA HIS A 265 19.47 9.45 8.03
C HIS A 265 18.04 9.98 7.83
N TYR A 266 17.88 11.24 7.40
CA TYR A 266 16.55 11.79 7.08
C TYR A 266 15.87 11.04 5.93
N SER A 267 16.62 10.55 4.93
CA SER A 267 16.06 9.70 3.88
C SER A 267 15.55 8.37 4.45
N ALA A 268 16.29 7.76 5.36
CA ALA A 268 15.86 6.53 6.04
C ALA A 268 14.64 6.77 6.95
N ALA A 269 14.62 7.90 7.68
CA ALA A 269 13.45 8.30 8.46
C ALA A 269 12.20 8.50 7.59
N LEU A 270 12.36 9.15 6.42
CA LEU A 270 11.27 9.31 5.46
C LEU A 270 10.76 7.98 4.93
N TYR A 271 11.60 6.98 4.68
CA TYR A 271 11.11 5.64 4.32
C TYR A 271 10.23 5.04 5.41
N GLY A 272 10.59 5.23 6.68
CA GLY A 272 9.74 4.83 7.82
C GLY A 272 8.37 5.52 7.81
N ALA A 273 8.34 6.83 7.56
CA ALA A 273 7.10 7.60 7.46
C ALA A 273 6.28 7.18 6.23
N LEU A 274 6.93 7.08 5.07
CA LEU A 274 6.29 6.70 3.80
C LEU A 274 5.71 5.28 3.86
N TRP A 275 6.36 4.37 4.59
CA TRP A 275 5.82 3.06 4.91
C TRP A 275 4.53 3.15 5.73
N ALA A 276 4.52 4.00 6.77
CA ALA A 276 3.34 4.18 7.60
C ALA A 276 2.15 4.74 6.84
N TYR A 277 2.40 5.62 5.88
CA TYR A 277 1.39 6.16 4.96
C TYR A 277 1.12 5.26 3.76
N SER A 278 1.83 4.14 3.56
CA SER A 278 1.64 3.25 2.40
C SER A 278 0.19 2.78 2.27
N GLY A 279 -0.28 2.65 1.04
CA GLY A 279 -1.67 2.31 0.72
C GLY A 279 -2.49 3.46 0.16
N TRP A 280 -1.97 4.70 0.17
CA TRP A 280 -2.60 5.84 -0.49
C TRP A 280 -2.76 5.61 -2.01
N ASP A 281 -1.86 4.90 -2.62
CA ASP A 281 -1.89 4.46 -4.02
C ASP A 281 -3.05 3.50 -4.29
N LYS A 282 -3.44 2.70 -3.29
CA LYS A 282 -4.49 1.69 -3.42
C LYS A 282 -5.89 2.28 -3.57
N ALA A 283 -6.08 3.56 -3.23
CA ALA A 283 -7.30 4.30 -3.52
C ALA A 283 -7.67 4.28 -5.01
N ILE A 284 -6.69 4.17 -5.90
CA ILE A 284 -6.89 4.14 -7.35
C ILE A 284 -7.53 2.82 -7.80
N TYR A 285 -7.20 1.71 -7.13
CA TYR A 285 -7.73 0.39 -7.47
C TYR A 285 -9.23 0.26 -7.23
N ILE A 286 -9.81 1.07 -6.33
CA ILE A 286 -11.25 1.14 -6.09
C ILE A 286 -11.98 2.08 -7.05
N SER A 287 -11.25 2.81 -7.91
CA SER A 287 -11.85 3.77 -8.85
C SER A 287 -12.86 3.11 -9.79
N ALA A 288 -12.64 1.85 -10.18
CA ALA A 288 -13.56 1.07 -11.02
C ALA A 288 -14.89 0.73 -10.33
N GLU A 289 -14.93 0.72 -9.00
CA GLU A 289 -16.12 0.41 -8.19
C GLU A 289 -16.90 1.67 -7.76
N LEU A 290 -16.35 2.87 -8.01
CA LEU A 290 -16.99 4.14 -7.67
C LEU A 290 -18.11 4.49 -8.66
N GLN A 291 -19.24 5.02 -8.14
CA GLN A 291 -20.37 5.50 -8.96
C GLN A 291 -19.96 6.67 -9.86
N SER A 292 -19.17 7.61 -9.31
CA SER A 292 -18.66 8.80 -10.01
C SER A 292 -17.17 9.01 -9.71
N PRO A 293 -16.26 8.23 -10.33
CA PRO A 293 -14.83 8.27 -10.02
C PRO A 293 -14.21 9.67 -10.13
N ALA A 294 -14.65 10.45 -11.12
CA ALA A 294 -14.14 11.79 -11.38
C ALA A 294 -14.28 12.78 -10.19
N CYS A 295 -15.36 12.64 -9.40
CA CYS A 295 -15.61 13.49 -8.23
C CYS A 295 -15.26 12.78 -6.92
N GLN A 296 -15.63 11.50 -6.79
CA GLN A 296 -15.55 10.77 -5.53
C GLN A 296 -14.12 10.41 -5.16
N LEU A 297 -13.27 10.06 -6.15
CA LEU A 297 -11.88 9.70 -5.89
C LEU A 297 -11.06 10.89 -5.36
N PRO A 298 -11.07 12.09 -6.01
CA PRO A 298 -10.39 13.26 -5.48
C PRO A 298 -10.92 13.70 -4.11
N LEU A 299 -12.25 13.66 -3.92
CA LEU A 299 -12.87 14.04 -2.64
C LEU A 299 -12.40 13.12 -1.51
N SER A 300 -12.44 11.81 -1.73
CA SER A 300 -12.02 10.82 -0.74
C SER A 300 -10.54 10.96 -0.38
N ILE A 301 -9.66 11.17 -1.36
CA ILE A 301 -8.23 11.36 -1.12
C ILE A 301 -7.96 12.65 -0.35
N ASN A 302 -8.55 13.78 -0.77
CA ASN A 302 -8.30 15.08 -0.17
C ASN A 302 -8.96 15.27 1.21
N THR A 303 -9.82 14.36 1.63
CA THR A 303 -10.38 14.32 3.00
C THR A 303 -9.70 13.28 3.87
N ALA A 304 -9.47 12.06 3.34
CA ALA A 304 -8.91 10.96 4.12
C ALA A 304 -7.43 11.21 4.48
N VAL A 305 -6.60 11.62 3.51
CA VAL A 305 -5.16 11.74 3.77
C VAL A 305 -4.83 12.81 4.82
N PRO A 306 -5.39 14.04 4.79
CA PRO A 306 -5.20 15.00 5.88
C PRO A 306 -5.68 14.50 7.24
N THR A 307 -6.79 13.76 7.30
CA THR A 307 -7.28 13.13 8.53
C THR A 307 -6.26 12.11 9.07
N ILE A 308 -5.67 11.30 8.21
CA ILE A 308 -4.64 10.33 8.57
C ILE A 308 -3.37 11.03 9.07
N ILE A 309 -2.95 12.12 8.41
CA ILE A 309 -1.80 12.93 8.85
C ILE A 309 -2.01 13.42 10.28
N LEU A 310 -3.18 13.99 10.57
CA LEU A 310 -3.52 14.45 11.90
C LEU A 310 -3.50 13.31 12.93
N CYS A 311 -4.09 12.16 12.61
CA CYS A 311 -4.07 10.98 13.47
C CYS A 311 -2.64 10.50 13.76
N PHE A 312 -1.78 10.47 12.75
CA PHE A 312 -0.40 9.99 12.90
C PHE A 312 0.46 10.95 13.71
N ILE A 313 0.35 12.26 13.47
CA ILE A 313 1.08 13.26 14.25
C ILE A 313 0.64 13.24 15.72
N THR A 314 -0.66 13.20 15.99
CA THR A 314 -1.17 13.17 17.38
C THR A 314 -0.78 11.89 18.11
N ALA A 315 -0.83 10.73 17.46
CA ALA A 315 -0.41 9.48 18.07
C ALA A 315 1.11 9.46 18.36
N ASN A 316 1.94 9.97 17.45
CA ASN A 316 3.38 10.05 17.67
C ASN A 316 3.75 11.07 18.74
N ALA A 317 3.08 12.21 18.80
CA ALA A 317 3.23 13.15 19.91
C ALA A 317 2.87 12.48 21.26
N ALA A 318 1.80 11.66 21.28
CA ALA A 318 1.43 10.89 22.46
C ALA A 318 2.53 9.90 22.89
N TYR A 319 3.21 9.21 21.95
CA TYR A 319 4.35 8.34 22.30
C TYR A 319 5.47 9.07 23.00
N TYR A 320 5.83 10.30 22.57
CA TYR A 320 6.87 11.11 23.21
C TYR A 320 6.44 11.71 24.58
N ILE A 321 5.14 11.75 24.85
CA ILE A 321 4.60 12.10 26.18
C ILE A 321 4.60 10.86 27.09
N LEU A 322 4.24 9.70 26.55
CA LEU A 322 4.12 8.45 27.30
C LEU A 322 5.45 7.81 27.65
N LEU A 323 6.48 8.01 26.83
CA LEU A 323 7.80 7.38 26.96
C LEU A 323 8.92 8.41 27.16
N PRO A 324 9.97 8.08 27.92
CA PRO A 324 11.24 8.78 27.84
C PRO A 324 11.79 8.71 26.42
N TRP A 325 12.34 9.82 25.93
CA TRP A 325 12.75 9.95 24.54
C TRP A 325 13.85 8.98 24.09
N ASN A 326 14.71 8.54 25.00
CA ASN A 326 15.75 7.55 24.72
C ASN A 326 15.24 6.12 24.55
N VAL A 327 13.96 5.85 24.86
CA VAL A 327 13.36 4.53 24.75
C VAL A 327 12.71 4.34 23.36
N VAL A 328 12.22 5.42 22.75
CA VAL A 328 11.46 5.34 21.51
C VAL A 328 12.29 4.73 20.36
N SER A 329 13.57 5.11 20.23
CA SER A 329 14.46 4.60 19.17
C SER A 329 14.91 3.14 19.36
N THR A 330 14.79 2.60 20.58
CA THR A 330 15.31 1.26 20.92
C THR A 330 14.35 0.11 20.64
N THR A 331 13.10 0.41 20.26
CA THR A 331 12.07 -0.62 20.02
C THR A 331 11.32 -0.39 18.72
N ASP A 332 10.95 -1.48 18.05
CA ASP A 332 10.04 -1.46 16.89
C ASP A 332 8.57 -1.70 17.30
N SER A 333 8.29 -1.78 18.61
CA SER A 333 6.95 -1.94 19.22
C SER A 333 6.64 -0.82 20.22
N VAL A 334 6.80 0.43 19.79
CA VAL A 334 6.68 1.64 20.64
C VAL A 334 5.37 1.69 21.39
N ALA A 335 4.25 1.35 20.77
CA ALA A 335 2.93 1.38 21.38
C ALA A 335 2.78 0.36 22.53
N VAL A 336 3.26 -0.88 22.35
CA VAL A 336 3.24 -1.91 23.41
C VAL A 336 4.11 -1.47 24.58
N THR A 337 5.31 -0.97 24.30
CA THR A 337 6.25 -0.47 25.31
C THR A 337 5.64 0.69 26.10
N ALA A 338 4.96 1.63 25.44
CA ALA A 338 4.31 2.77 26.09
C ALA A 338 3.22 2.32 27.07
N ILE A 339 2.33 1.46 26.65
CA ILE A 339 1.22 0.97 27.48
C ILE A 339 1.74 0.06 28.61
N THR A 340 2.71 -0.80 28.34
CA THR A 340 3.34 -1.65 29.36
C THR A 340 3.97 -0.81 30.47
N ARG A 341 4.65 0.26 30.11
CA ARG A 341 5.31 1.15 31.07
C ARG A 341 4.32 2.01 31.86
N LEU A 342 3.23 2.44 31.23
CA LEU A 342 2.21 3.29 31.84
C LEU A 342 1.28 2.52 32.78
N LEU A 343 0.77 1.37 32.34
CA LEU A 343 -0.31 0.64 33.01
C LEU A 343 0.11 -0.76 33.50
N GLY A 344 1.36 -1.13 33.26
CA GLY A 344 1.90 -2.42 33.66
C GLY A 344 1.75 -3.52 32.61
N ARG A 345 2.37 -4.68 32.91
CA ARG A 345 2.51 -5.80 31.98
C ARG A 345 1.18 -6.36 31.46
N GLY A 346 0.14 -6.42 32.31
CA GLY A 346 -1.18 -6.94 31.91
C GLY A 346 -1.80 -6.11 30.76
N PHE A 347 -1.77 -4.78 30.88
CA PHE A 347 -2.25 -3.90 29.82
C PHE A 347 -1.34 -3.89 28.59
N GLY A 348 -0.04 -4.09 28.77
CA GLY A 348 0.89 -4.30 27.66
C GLY A 348 0.53 -5.52 26.81
N ILE A 349 0.11 -6.62 27.42
CA ILE A 349 -0.37 -7.82 26.71
C ILE A 349 -1.66 -7.50 25.93
N VAL A 350 -2.59 -6.78 26.52
CA VAL A 350 -3.82 -6.33 25.82
C VAL A 350 -3.48 -5.44 24.62
N ALA A 351 -2.57 -4.48 24.79
CA ALA A 351 -2.09 -3.63 23.70
C ALA A 351 -1.43 -4.45 22.58
N ALA A 352 -0.59 -5.42 22.92
CA ALA A 352 0.03 -6.31 21.95
C ALA A 352 -1.01 -7.13 21.17
N ILE A 353 -2.04 -7.66 21.83
CA ILE A 353 -3.13 -8.38 21.16
C ILE A 353 -3.85 -7.47 20.16
N LEU A 354 -4.19 -6.24 20.58
CA LEU A 354 -4.84 -5.26 19.70
C LEU A 354 -3.97 -4.92 18.49
N ILE A 355 -2.66 -4.70 18.68
CA ILE A 355 -1.72 -4.43 17.60
C ILE A 355 -1.56 -5.64 16.70
N CYS A 356 -1.45 -6.85 17.24
CA CYS A 356 -1.43 -8.09 16.45
C CYS A 356 -2.68 -8.22 15.58
N LEU A 357 -3.87 -7.89 16.08
CA LEU A 357 -5.10 -7.88 15.30
C LEU A 357 -5.04 -6.85 14.15
N VAL A 358 -4.52 -5.65 14.43
CA VAL A 358 -4.32 -4.62 13.39
C VAL A 358 -3.35 -5.09 12.32
N VAL A 359 -2.22 -5.68 12.71
CA VAL A 359 -1.19 -6.19 11.80
C VAL A 359 -1.72 -7.38 11.00
N ALA A 360 -2.46 -8.30 11.63
CA ALA A 360 -3.11 -9.42 10.95
C ALA A 360 -4.09 -8.95 9.87
N GLY A 361 -4.88 -7.91 10.15
CA GLY A 361 -5.76 -7.31 9.17
C GLY A 361 -5.01 -6.70 7.98
N SER A 362 -3.89 -6.03 8.24
CA SER A 362 -3.03 -5.48 7.20
C SER A 362 -2.36 -6.58 6.38
N LEU A 363 -1.90 -7.65 7.03
CA LEU A 363 -1.28 -8.81 6.39
C LEU A 363 -2.29 -9.54 5.48
N LEU A 364 -3.53 -9.72 5.97
CA LEU A 364 -4.62 -10.35 5.21
C LEU A 364 -4.95 -9.53 3.95
N GLY A 365 -5.12 -8.20 4.10
CA GLY A 365 -5.43 -7.30 2.99
C GLY A 365 -4.31 -7.24 1.95
N ASN A 366 -3.05 -7.13 2.37
CA ASN A 366 -1.91 -7.10 1.45
C ASN A 366 -1.69 -8.44 0.74
N SER A 367 -1.86 -9.58 1.44
CA SER A 367 -1.82 -10.92 0.82
C SER A 367 -2.89 -11.09 -0.26
N PHE A 368 -4.09 -10.56 -0.02
CA PHE A 368 -5.18 -10.55 -0.98
C PHE A 368 -4.85 -9.73 -2.25
N VAL A 369 -4.29 -8.53 -2.08
CA VAL A 369 -3.87 -7.67 -3.19
C VAL A 369 -2.72 -8.30 -3.97
N ALA A 370 -1.72 -8.88 -3.29
CA ALA A 370 -0.57 -9.53 -3.91
C ALA A 370 -0.99 -10.65 -4.88
N GLY A 371 -1.95 -11.49 -4.48
CA GLY A 371 -2.50 -12.54 -5.33
C GLY A 371 -3.16 -11.97 -6.60
N ARG A 372 -3.97 -10.92 -6.47
CA ARG A 372 -4.67 -10.31 -7.61
C ARG A 372 -3.73 -9.60 -8.59
N MET A 373 -2.70 -8.93 -8.08
CA MET A 373 -1.68 -8.31 -8.94
C MET A 373 -0.96 -9.34 -9.79
N ALA A 374 -0.61 -10.49 -9.22
CA ALA A 374 0.02 -11.58 -9.97
C ALA A 374 -0.92 -12.18 -11.04
N VAL A 375 -2.22 -12.33 -10.72
CA VAL A 375 -3.24 -12.74 -11.71
C VAL A 375 -3.35 -11.73 -12.84
N ALA A 376 -3.46 -10.44 -12.54
CA ALA A 376 -3.57 -9.39 -13.54
C ALA A 376 -2.36 -9.38 -14.49
N ALA A 377 -1.15 -9.47 -13.94
CA ALA A 377 0.08 -9.55 -14.72
C ALA A 377 0.16 -10.83 -15.57
N ALA A 378 -0.35 -11.96 -15.08
CA ALA A 378 -0.40 -13.21 -15.82
C ALA A 378 -1.43 -13.16 -16.97
N ARG A 379 -2.58 -12.48 -16.77
CA ARG A 379 -3.57 -12.23 -17.84
C ARG A 379 -3.02 -11.34 -18.95
N LEU A 380 -2.17 -10.38 -18.63
CA LEU A 380 -1.42 -9.56 -19.61
C LEU A 380 -0.26 -10.32 -20.27
N ASN A 381 -0.11 -11.62 -20.04
CA ASN A 381 1.01 -12.44 -20.48
C ASN A 381 2.38 -11.96 -20.00
N TRP A 382 2.46 -11.17 -18.94
CA TRP A 382 3.72 -10.75 -18.31
C TRP A 382 4.30 -11.81 -17.38
N PHE A 383 3.42 -12.63 -16.77
CA PHE A 383 3.80 -13.77 -15.93
C PHE A 383 3.29 -15.09 -16.51
N PRO A 384 3.81 -16.25 -16.04
CA PRO A 384 3.32 -17.56 -16.46
C PRO A 384 1.81 -17.71 -16.22
N ARG A 385 1.10 -18.34 -17.17
CA ARG A 385 -0.36 -18.52 -17.13
C ARG A 385 -0.86 -19.29 -15.90
N ILE A 386 0.00 -20.09 -15.26
CA ILE A 386 -0.32 -20.80 -14.00
C ILE A 386 -0.78 -19.84 -12.89
N PHE A 387 -0.27 -18.60 -12.87
CA PHE A 387 -0.66 -17.60 -11.88
C PHE A 387 -1.97 -16.88 -12.22
N ALA A 388 -2.50 -17.05 -13.44
CA ALA A 388 -3.82 -16.54 -13.82
C ALA A 388 -4.97 -17.46 -13.34
N LEU A 389 -4.66 -18.67 -12.89
CA LEU A 389 -5.65 -19.65 -12.45
C LEU A 389 -6.24 -19.27 -11.10
N VAL A 390 -7.57 -19.29 -11.00
CA VAL A 390 -8.35 -18.99 -9.80
C VAL A 390 -9.07 -20.26 -9.35
N GLY A 391 -9.02 -20.57 -8.06
CA GLY A 391 -9.73 -21.72 -7.48
C GLY A 391 -9.07 -23.08 -7.68
N HIS A 392 -7.86 -23.15 -8.23
CA HIS A 392 -7.14 -24.38 -8.50
C HIS A 392 -5.69 -24.34 -7.99
N ILE A 393 -5.20 -25.49 -7.55
CA ILE A 393 -3.78 -25.73 -7.23
C ILE A 393 -3.18 -26.52 -8.41
N GLY A 394 -2.08 -26.04 -9.02
CA GLY A 394 -1.31 -26.75 -10.04
C GLY A 394 -1.59 -26.35 -11.49
N LEU A 395 -1.13 -27.20 -12.43
CA LEU A 395 -0.93 -26.88 -13.87
C LEU A 395 -2.13 -27.19 -14.78
N LYS A 396 -3.18 -27.89 -14.33
CA LYS A 396 -4.29 -28.25 -15.21
C LYS A 396 -5.33 -27.13 -15.27
N PRO A 397 -5.50 -26.44 -16.41
CA PRO A 397 -6.73 -25.74 -16.70
C PRO A 397 -7.86 -26.77 -16.79
N ARG A 398 -9.04 -26.45 -16.24
CA ARG A 398 -10.25 -27.23 -16.52
C ARG A 398 -10.48 -27.15 -18.02
N SER A 399 -10.54 -28.30 -18.71
CA SER A 399 -11.00 -28.37 -20.09
C SER A 399 -12.42 -27.81 -20.13
N GLU A 400 -12.68 -26.83 -21.00
CA GLU A 400 -14.01 -26.25 -21.23
C GLU A 400 -15.02 -27.29 -21.77
N ASP A 401 -14.55 -28.51 -22.08
CA ASP A 401 -15.33 -29.60 -22.65
C ASP A 401 -15.94 -30.58 -21.63
N GLU A 402 -15.79 -30.33 -20.31
CA GLU A 402 -16.47 -31.20 -19.35
C GLU A 402 -17.96 -30.80 -19.27
N PRO A 403 -18.91 -31.66 -19.75
CA PRO A 403 -20.33 -31.36 -19.73
C PRO A 403 -20.74 -31.01 -18.30
N THR A 404 -21.40 -29.89 -18.11
CA THR A 404 -22.05 -29.55 -16.85
C THR A 404 -22.94 -30.69 -16.44
N PRO A 405 -22.74 -31.35 -15.28
CA PRO A 405 -23.65 -32.38 -14.81
C PRO A 405 -25.06 -31.79 -14.75
N PRO A 406 -26.11 -32.56 -15.12
CA PRO A 406 -27.48 -32.10 -15.07
C PRO A 406 -27.78 -31.57 -13.67
N ARG A 407 -28.47 -30.44 -13.64
CA ARG A 407 -28.93 -29.79 -12.42
C ARG A 407 -30.02 -30.63 -11.79
N ASP A 408 -29.65 -31.65 -11.04
CA ASP A 408 -30.57 -32.28 -10.11
C ASP A 408 -30.71 -31.40 -8.89
N GLU A 409 -31.90 -30.88 -8.72
CA GLU A 409 -32.33 -29.85 -7.77
C GLU A 409 -32.41 -30.34 -6.32
N GLN A 410 -31.79 -31.43 -5.91
CA GLN A 410 -31.81 -31.87 -4.50
C GLN A 410 -30.50 -32.54 -4.08
N THR A 411 -29.95 -32.02 -2.95
CA THR A 411 -28.97 -32.71 -2.07
C THR A 411 -27.52 -32.78 -2.48
N THR A 412 -26.85 -31.62 -2.68
CA THR A 412 -25.43 -31.52 -2.27
C THR A 412 -25.21 -30.17 -1.62
N PRO A 413 -24.59 -30.07 -0.43
CA PRO A 413 -24.21 -28.78 0.13
C PRO A 413 -23.28 -28.08 -0.87
N PRO A 414 -23.40 -26.77 -1.07
CA PRO A 414 -22.56 -26.06 -2.02
C PRO A 414 -21.11 -26.27 -1.62
N THR A 415 -20.38 -27.04 -2.43
CA THR A 415 -18.92 -27.07 -2.31
C THR A 415 -18.44 -25.64 -2.45
N VAL A 416 -17.93 -25.09 -1.38
CA VAL A 416 -17.40 -23.72 -1.32
C VAL A 416 -16.19 -23.70 -2.27
N ARG A 417 -16.44 -23.36 -3.54
CA ARG A 417 -15.36 -23.13 -4.50
C ARG A 417 -14.66 -21.85 -4.05
N SER A 418 -13.41 -21.98 -3.66
CA SER A 418 -12.57 -20.84 -3.36
C SER A 418 -12.34 -20.04 -4.64
N ASP A 419 -12.74 -18.77 -4.67
CA ASP A 419 -12.41 -17.83 -5.77
C ASP A 419 -11.01 -17.22 -5.56
N ALA A 420 -10.15 -17.85 -4.77
CA ALA A 420 -8.82 -17.34 -4.46
C ALA A 420 -7.78 -17.79 -5.51
N PRO A 421 -6.83 -16.92 -5.88
CA PRO A 421 -5.73 -17.26 -6.79
C PRO A 421 -4.60 -17.98 -6.04
N ILE A 422 -4.79 -19.25 -5.70
CA ILE A 422 -3.95 -20.02 -4.79
C ILE A 422 -2.49 -20.05 -5.25
N ASN A 423 -2.21 -20.28 -6.54
CA ASN A 423 -0.86 -20.31 -7.09
C ASN A 423 -0.12 -18.97 -6.91
N ALA A 424 -0.83 -17.85 -7.08
CA ALA A 424 -0.28 -16.52 -6.88
C ALA A 424 -0.01 -16.21 -5.39
N ILE A 425 -0.89 -16.66 -4.49
CA ILE A 425 -0.71 -16.54 -3.04
C ILE A 425 0.50 -17.37 -2.59
N ILE A 426 0.68 -18.59 -3.11
CA ILE A 426 1.86 -19.44 -2.81
C ILE A 426 3.14 -18.74 -3.27
N LEU A 427 3.18 -18.19 -4.49
CA LEU A 427 4.34 -17.44 -4.99
C LEU A 427 4.71 -16.31 -4.02
N SER A 428 3.74 -15.51 -3.65
CA SER A 428 3.94 -14.38 -2.73
C SER A 428 4.40 -14.84 -1.35
N ALA A 429 3.83 -15.91 -0.80
CA ALA A 429 4.22 -16.47 0.50
C ALA A 429 5.66 -17.02 0.49
N VAL A 430 6.05 -17.73 -0.56
CA VAL A 430 7.43 -18.26 -0.70
C VAL A 430 8.44 -17.13 -0.78
N LEU A 431 8.19 -16.11 -1.61
CA LEU A 431 9.09 -14.96 -1.72
C LEU A 431 9.16 -14.19 -0.39
N SER A 432 8.03 -14.02 0.30
CA SER A 432 8.00 -13.35 1.61
C SER A 432 8.77 -14.13 2.67
N ALA A 433 8.67 -15.46 2.68
CA ALA A 433 9.44 -16.30 3.59
C ALA A 433 10.96 -16.16 3.35
N LEU A 434 11.40 -16.06 2.09
CA LEU A 434 12.80 -15.78 1.77
C LEU A 434 13.24 -14.42 2.32
N TYR A 435 12.42 -13.37 2.19
CA TYR A 435 12.72 -12.05 2.74
C TYR A 435 12.76 -12.06 4.28
N ILE A 436 11.91 -12.83 4.97
CA ILE A 436 11.97 -13.01 6.43
C ILE A 436 13.30 -13.66 6.82
N LEU A 437 13.75 -14.69 6.09
CA LEU A 437 14.99 -15.39 6.40
C LEU A 437 16.24 -14.52 6.18
N LEU A 438 16.26 -13.73 5.11
CA LEU A 438 17.43 -12.96 4.67
C LEU A 438 17.49 -11.56 5.27
N GLY A 439 16.33 -10.96 5.62
CA GLY A 439 16.22 -9.58 6.07
C GLY A 439 15.91 -9.42 7.56
N ASN A 440 15.87 -8.16 7.97
CA ASN A 440 15.28 -7.70 9.22
C ASN A 440 14.29 -6.56 8.90
N PHE A 441 13.48 -6.15 9.87
CA PHE A 441 12.45 -5.13 9.69
C PHE A 441 12.97 -3.86 8.99
N ARG A 442 14.05 -3.26 9.49
CA ARG A 442 14.59 -1.97 9.00
C ARG A 442 15.21 -2.06 7.62
N ALA A 443 15.95 -3.15 7.34
CA ALA A 443 16.51 -3.40 6.01
C ALA A 443 15.41 -3.62 4.97
N LEU A 444 14.38 -4.42 5.31
CA LEU A 444 13.25 -4.65 4.44
C LEU A 444 12.43 -3.37 4.19
N LEU A 445 12.30 -2.51 5.21
CA LEU A 445 11.64 -1.21 5.07
C LEU A 445 12.35 -0.33 4.02
N THR A 446 13.67 -0.21 4.12
CA THR A 446 14.48 0.56 3.16
C THR A 446 14.44 -0.07 1.76
N PHE A 447 14.56 -1.39 1.66
CA PHE A 447 14.46 -2.12 0.40
C PHE A 447 13.10 -1.91 -0.28
N ASN A 448 12.02 -2.03 0.48
CA ASN A 448 10.66 -1.79 0.01
C ASN A 448 10.48 -0.35 -0.49
N GLY A 449 10.95 0.62 0.31
CA GLY A 449 10.88 2.03 -0.04
C GLY A 449 11.66 2.36 -1.32
N LEU A 450 12.88 1.83 -1.49
CA LEU A 450 13.66 2.01 -2.71
C LEU A 450 12.93 1.46 -3.94
N GLY A 451 12.34 0.26 -3.84
CA GLY A 451 11.59 -0.35 -4.93
C GLY A 451 10.33 0.42 -5.30
N GLU A 452 9.49 0.70 -4.32
CA GLU A 452 8.18 1.33 -4.48
C GLU A 452 8.29 2.79 -4.96
N TYR A 453 9.08 3.60 -4.27
CA TYR A 453 9.20 5.03 -4.57
C TYR A 453 9.96 5.34 -5.85
N SER A 454 10.81 4.44 -6.35
CA SER A 454 11.38 4.58 -7.69
C SER A 454 10.30 4.60 -8.77
N PHE A 455 9.32 3.74 -8.68
CA PHE A 455 8.22 3.70 -9.65
C PHE A 455 7.16 4.76 -9.40
N PHE A 456 6.91 5.14 -8.15
CA PHE A 456 6.06 6.31 -7.86
C PHE A 456 6.66 7.59 -8.42
N PHE A 457 7.98 7.79 -8.25
CA PHE A 457 8.71 8.89 -8.87
C PHE A 457 8.53 8.91 -10.38
N LEU A 458 8.78 7.77 -11.05
CA LEU A 458 8.61 7.65 -12.51
C LEU A 458 7.18 7.92 -12.95
N THR A 459 6.18 7.44 -12.20
CA THR A 459 4.77 7.64 -12.54
C THR A 459 4.36 9.11 -12.42
N VAL A 460 4.80 9.79 -11.37
CA VAL A 460 4.50 11.22 -11.19
C VAL A 460 5.28 12.06 -12.21
N LEU A 461 6.53 11.71 -12.48
CA LEU A 461 7.29 12.34 -13.57
C LEU A 461 6.57 12.14 -14.91
N GLY A 462 6.07 10.94 -15.15
CA GLY A 462 5.24 10.62 -16.32
C GLY A 462 3.96 11.46 -16.40
N ALA A 463 3.28 11.66 -15.29
CA ALA A 463 2.10 12.54 -15.22
C ALA A 463 2.44 13.99 -15.60
N ILE A 464 3.59 14.50 -15.16
CA ILE A 464 4.08 15.83 -15.54
C ILE A 464 4.35 15.87 -17.05
N VAL A 465 5.10 14.88 -17.59
CA VAL A 465 5.41 14.78 -19.02
C VAL A 465 4.13 14.70 -19.85
N LEU A 466 3.15 13.92 -19.41
CA LEU A 466 1.88 13.76 -20.11
C LEU A 466 1.08 15.07 -20.21
N ARG A 467 1.19 15.97 -19.23
CA ARG A 467 0.54 17.29 -19.28
C ARG A 467 1.06 18.17 -20.44
N PHE A 468 2.32 17.98 -20.84
CA PHE A 468 2.95 18.70 -21.96
C PHE A 468 2.80 17.93 -23.28
N LYS A 469 2.87 16.59 -23.25
CA LYS A 469 2.83 15.77 -24.45
C LYS A 469 1.40 15.60 -24.99
N GLU A 470 0.42 15.52 -24.10
CA GLU A 470 -1.00 15.36 -24.42
C GLU A 470 -1.85 16.42 -23.69
N PRO A 471 -1.77 17.70 -24.08
CA PRO A 471 -2.49 18.78 -23.41
C PRO A 471 -4.01 18.61 -23.51
N ASP A 472 -4.51 18.02 -24.60
CA ASP A 472 -5.92 17.83 -24.91
C ASP A 472 -6.54 16.61 -24.19
N LEU A 473 -5.73 15.78 -23.53
CA LEU A 473 -6.25 14.66 -22.75
C LEU A 473 -7.22 15.14 -21.68
N ARG A 474 -8.45 14.62 -21.71
CA ARG A 474 -9.49 14.98 -20.73
C ARG A 474 -9.07 14.53 -19.32
N ARG A 475 -8.84 15.50 -18.43
CA ARG A 475 -8.50 15.30 -17.02
C ARG A 475 -9.62 15.86 -16.15
N PRO A 476 -10.59 15.04 -15.70
CA PRO A 476 -11.68 15.48 -14.83
C PRO A 476 -11.18 16.10 -13.52
N TYR A 477 -10.06 15.57 -13.00
CA TYR A 477 -9.34 16.12 -11.86
C TYR A 477 -7.90 16.44 -12.26
N LYS A 478 -7.45 17.66 -11.98
CA LYS A 478 -6.12 18.15 -12.31
C LYS A 478 -5.60 19.01 -11.14
N PRO A 479 -4.76 18.44 -10.25
CA PRO A 479 -4.15 19.20 -9.16
C PRO A 479 -3.23 20.29 -9.72
N PHE A 480 -2.96 21.31 -8.89
CA PHE A 480 -2.02 22.35 -9.25
C PHE A 480 -0.66 21.77 -9.61
N ILE A 481 0.04 22.31 -10.62
CA ILE A 481 1.27 21.72 -11.17
C ILE A 481 2.39 21.55 -10.13
N LEU A 482 2.41 22.38 -9.09
CA LEU A 482 3.39 22.27 -8.01
C LEU A 482 3.23 20.96 -7.22
N VAL A 483 2.03 20.38 -7.13
CA VAL A 483 1.74 19.16 -6.41
C VAL A 483 2.56 17.96 -6.96
N PRO A 484 2.47 17.60 -8.24
CA PRO A 484 3.32 16.55 -8.80
C PRO A 484 4.82 16.92 -8.82
N ILE A 485 5.18 18.19 -8.97
CA ILE A 485 6.58 18.62 -8.94
C ILE A 485 7.19 18.38 -7.56
N VAL A 486 6.51 18.77 -6.47
CA VAL A 486 6.98 18.55 -5.10
C VAL A 486 7.17 17.05 -4.84
N PHE A 487 6.20 16.23 -5.22
CA PHE A 487 6.34 14.78 -5.07
C PHE A 487 7.54 14.24 -5.85
N ALA A 488 7.70 14.63 -7.12
CA ALA A 488 8.79 14.14 -7.96
C ALA A 488 10.17 14.56 -7.42
N VAL A 489 10.32 15.81 -6.99
CA VAL A 489 11.59 16.32 -6.43
C VAL A 489 11.95 15.59 -5.13
N VAL A 490 11.00 15.52 -4.19
CA VAL A 490 11.27 14.91 -2.87
C VAL A 490 11.44 13.39 -2.99
N SER A 491 10.57 12.69 -3.71
CA SER A 491 10.68 11.24 -3.89
C SER A 491 11.95 10.87 -4.66
N GLY A 492 12.29 11.62 -5.71
CA GLY A 492 13.53 11.42 -6.46
C GLY A 492 14.77 11.62 -5.58
N PHE A 493 14.79 12.69 -4.76
CA PHE A 493 15.87 12.93 -3.81
C PHE A 493 15.98 11.77 -2.78
N VAL A 494 14.87 11.34 -2.19
CA VAL A 494 14.83 10.27 -1.19
C VAL A 494 15.33 8.95 -1.79
N VAL A 495 14.93 8.62 -3.01
CA VAL A 495 15.41 7.41 -3.71
C VAL A 495 16.91 7.48 -3.96
N ILE A 496 17.41 8.59 -4.54
CA ILE A 496 18.82 8.74 -4.86
C ILE A 496 19.65 8.72 -3.57
N ARG A 497 19.28 9.55 -2.59
CA ARG A 497 20.05 9.64 -1.33
C ARG A 497 19.97 8.36 -0.51
N GLY A 498 18.78 7.71 -0.49
CA GLY A 498 18.60 6.42 0.17
C GLY A 498 19.41 5.31 -0.48
N ALA A 499 19.56 5.32 -1.81
CA ALA A 499 20.41 4.35 -2.51
C ALA A 499 21.90 4.52 -2.15
N PHE A 500 22.39 5.75 -2.00
CA PHE A 500 23.75 6.01 -1.53
C PHE A 500 23.95 5.69 -0.05
N PHE A 501 22.92 5.85 0.78
CA PHE A 501 22.98 5.54 2.21
C PHE A 501 22.95 4.02 2.47
N ALA A 502 22.19 3.26 1.65
CA ALA A 502 22.08 1.81 1.74
C ALA A 502 22.48 1.13 0.42
N PRO A 503 23.76 1.19 -0.01
CA PRO A 503 24.18 0.79 -1.36
C PRO A 503 23.96 -0.69 -1.63
N VAL A 504 24.06 -1.55 -0.63
CA VAL A 504 23.83 -3.00 -0.77
C VAL A 504 22.37 -3.27 -1.11
N LEU A 505 21.43 -2.60 -0.44
CA LEU A 505 19.99 -2.76 -0.71
C LEU A 505 19.61 -2.18 -2.07
N ALA A 506 20.21 -1.05 -2.46
CA ALA A 506 20.03 -0.48 -3.79
C ALA A 506 20.54 -1.43 -4.88
N LEU A 507 21.69 -2.06 -4.68
CA LEU A 507 22.23 -3.06 -5.60
C LEU A 507 21.27 -4.26 -5.73
N VAL A 508 20.71 -4.74 -4.63
CA VAL A 508 19.71 -5.83 -4.66
C VAL A 508 18.48 -5.43 -5.50
N VAL A 509 17.96 -4.20 -5.34
CA VAL A 509 16.84 -3.69 -6.17
C VAL A 509 17.23 -3.67 -7.65
N ILE A 510 18.42 -3.18 -7.99
CA ILE A 510 18.92 -3.15 -9.38
C ILE A 510 19.04 -4.57 -9.95
N VAL A 511 19.56 -5.52 -9.18
CA VAL A 511 19.65 -6.93 -9.61
C VAL A 511 18.26 -7.50 -9.87
N VAL A 512 17.27 -7.23 -9.01
CA VAL A 512 15.88 -7.63 -9.23
C VAL A 512 15.35 -7.07 -10.56
N TRP A 513 15.65 -5.82 -10.89
CA TRP A 513 15.23 -5.20 -12.16
C TRP A 513 15.94 -5.82 -13.38
N ILE A 514 17.23 -6.09 -13.27
CA ILE A 514 17.99 -6.76 -14.36
C ILE A 514 17.42 -8.16 -14.63
N ILE A 515 17.13 -8.93 -13.58
CA ILE A 515 16.49 -10.25 -13.70
C ILE A 515 15.11 -10.10 -14.38
N GLY A 516 14.33 -9.11 -13.97
CA GLY A 516 13.02 -8.81 -14.57
C GLY A 516 13.12 -8.49 -16.05
N LEU A 517 14.04 -7.62 -16.43
CA LEU A 517 14.29 -7.31 -17.85
C LEU A 517 14.71 -8.54 -18.64
N GLY A 518 15.60 -9.37 -18.10
CA GLY A 518 15.98 -10.65 -18.71
C GLY A 518 14.78 -11.57 -18.94
N PHE A 519 13.94 -11.71 -17.91
CA PHE A 519 12.71 -12.49 -17.99
C PHE A 519 11.72 -11.94 -19.05
N TYR A 520 11.54 -10.63 -19.12
CA TYR A 520 10.72 -9.98 -20.14
C TYR A 520 11.18 -10.31 -21.56
N TRP A 521 12.48 -10.16 -21.83
CA TRP A 521 13.04 -10.43 -23.16
C TRP A 521 12.97 -11.91 -23.55
N VAL A 522 13.21 -12.82 -22.60
CA VAL A 522 13.06 -14.27 -22.85
C VAL A 522 11.62 -14.59 -23.23
N ARG A 523 10.65 -14.10 -22.47
CA ARG A 523 9.23 -14.33 -22.77
C ARG A 523 8.80 -13.75 -24.11
N LYS A 524 9.22 -12.54 -24.42
CA LYS A 524 8.92 -11.89 -25.70
C LYS A 524 9.48 -12.70 -26.88
N ARG A 525 10.70 -13.24 -26.74
CA ARG A 525 11.29 -14.13 -27.75
C ARG A 525 10.55 -15.45 -27.89
N LEU A 526 10.10 -16.05 -26.79
CA LEU A 526 9.32 -17.28 -26.83
C LEU A 526 7.96 -17.08 -27.47
N ALA A 527 7.26 -15.99 -27.16
CA ALA A 527 5.99 -15.64 -27.79
C ALA A 527 6.14 -15.40 -29.30
N ALA A 528 7.21 -14.74 -29.74
CA ALA A 528 7.49 -14.51 -31.16
C ALA A 528 7.86 -15.79 -31.94
N ARG A 529 8.20 -16.90 -31.27
CA ARG A 529 8.47 -18.20 -31.91
C ARG A 529 7.24 -19.10 -32.04
N GLN A 530 6.14 -18.73 -31.37
CA GLN A 530 4.86 -19.48 -31.40
C GLN A 530 3.88 -18.93 -32.47
N ILE A 531 4.22 -17.81 -33.11
CA ILE A 531 3.55 -17.22 -34.26
C ILE A 531 4.34 -17.62 -35.52
#